data_3be953390f7caeca82f70f64dd44f864
#
_entry.id   3be953390f7caeca82f70f64dd44f864
#
_cell.length_a   1.000
_cell.length_b   1.000
_cell.length_c   1.000
_cell.angle_alpha   90.00
_cell.angle_beta   90.00
_cell.angle_gamma   90.00
#
_symmetry.space_group_name_H-M   'P 1'
#
loop_
_entity.id
_entity.type
_entity.pdbx_description
1 polymer ?
#
loop_
_entity_poly.entity_id
_entity_poly.type
_entity_poly.pdbx_seq_one_letter_code
_entity_poly.pdbx_strand_id
1 'polypeptide(L)'
;MTSQRTVGTAILELLADRGVEVAFGLPGVHNLAFWSADSPVRIVGVRHEQACAYAADGYARATGRLGVALTTTGPGAANALAAFGEAAVSGAPVLLISSDVSTALRSPDGPRGILHEMRDQAAPFASLGRPARTVASADEALAAVSEAVDMAMSAPRGPVYVGIPSDILNAAWLQGGGSADPPGNSRDVPSSRATAAHAVPAPSASVTAALAAELGSARRPLIWSGGGVTQSGPEGERVVRALAQRLGAPVVTTYAGRGVMAGDPLVIETSTHEPEVESLIGDADLLIVVGSGFDAMHTKNWKMSLPGRRVAISMGEEIGRTIGWDLLVSADLVATIDSLLETLPADPRAPWAPTDLRERVRARLQADERTAPAIDFVDAVDTWPEHGAIVTDMCIRA
;
A
#
# COMPACT_ATOMS: atom_id res chain seq x y z
N MET A 1 36.92 14.54 15.62
CA MET A 1 37.13 13.62 14.49
C MET A 1 35.91 13.75 13.63
N THR A 2 35.98 14.34 12.44
CA THR A 2 34.89 14.36 11.49
C THR A 2 34.61 12.91 11.10
N SER A 3 33.41 12.42 11.36
CA SER A 3 32.96 11.10 10.94
C SER A 3 33.13 11.00 9.42
N GLN A 4 33.83 9.99 8.95
CA GLN A 4 33.98 9.74 7.52
C GLN A 4 32.58 9.47 6.94
N ARG A 5 32.15 10.27 5.95
CA ARG A 5 30.88 10.08 5.26
C ARG A 5 30.90 8.74 4.52
N THR A 6 29.93 7.87 4.79
CA THR A 6 29.81 6.55 4.18
C THR A 6 28.62 6.52 3.20
N VAL A 7 28.53 5.47 2.38
CA VAL A 7 27.34 5.20 1.55
C VAL A 7 26.09 5.12 2.41
N GLY A 8 26.16 4.50 3.59
CA GLY A 8 25.03 4.44 4.52
C GLY A 8 24.54 5.83 4.96
N THR A 9 25.47 6.76 5.29
CA THR A 9 25.09 8.14 5.61
C THR A 9 24.55 8.89 4.40
N ALA A 10 25.14 8.69 3.21
CA ALA A 10 24.65 9.31 1.98
C ALA A 10 23.25 8.84 1.59
N ILE A 11 22.90 7.58 1.87
CA ILE A 11 21.54 7.06 1.68
C ILE A 11 20.57 7.78 2.63
N LEU A 12 20.91 8.00 3.89
CA LEU A 12 20.06 8.71 4.82
C LEU A 12 19.86 10.18 4.41
N GLU A 13 20.90 10.83 3.87
CA GLU A 13 20.81 12.18 3.30
C GLU A 13 19.86 12.20 2.09
N LEU A 14 20.02 11.26 1.14
CA LEU A 14 19.13 11.09 0.00
C LEU A 14 17.66 10.91 0.45
N LEU A 15 17.42 10.07 1.46
CA LEU A 15 16.07 9.84 1.99
C LEU A 15 15.49 11.11 2.62
N ALA A 16 16.31 11.89 3.34
CA ALA A 16 15.90 13.17 3.89
C ALA A 16 15.55 14.19 2.79
N ASP A 17 16.37 14.29 1.73
CA ASP A 17 16.11 15.14 0.56
C ASP A 17 14.81 14.73 -0.16
N ARG A 18 14.43 13.45 -0.07
CA ARG A 18 13.15 12.91 -0.57
C ARG A 18 11.99 13.05 0.43
N GLY A 19 12.18 13.78 1.53
CA GLY A 19 11.17 14.10 2.52
C GLY A 19 10.94 13.01 3.58
N VAL A 20 11.84 12.04 3.72
CA VAL A 20 11.77 11.04 4.81
C VAL A 20 12.31 11.66 6.10
N GLU A 21 11.46 11.78 7.11
CA GLU A 21 11.81 12.34 8.43
C GLU A 21 12.13 11.23 9.44
N VAL A 22 11.50 10.06 9.28
CA VAL A 22 11.55 8.95 10.23
C VAL A 22 11.79 7.64 9.50
N ALA A 23 12.68 6.82 10.03
CA ALA A 23 12.88 5.42 9.67
C ALA A 23 12.76 4.53 10.92
N PHE A 24 12.40 3.28 10.76
CA PHE A 24 12.29 2.30 11.83
C PHE A 24 13.38 1.25 11.65
N GLY A 25 14.17 0.99 12.69
CA GLY A 25 15.36 0.15 12.49
C GLY A 25 15.77 -0.66 13.71
N LEU A 26 16.51 -1.75 13.42
CA LEU A 26 17.20 -2.53 14.44
C LEU A 26 18.69 -2.63 14.05
N PRO A 27 19.61 -2.15 14.91
CA PRO A 27 21.05 -2.25 14.62
C PRO A 27 21.54 -3.68 14.65
N GLY A 28 22.43 -4.01 13.71
CA GLY A 28 23.19 -5.23 13.66
C GLY A 28 24.57 -4.95 13.11
N VAL A 29 25.53 -5.88 13.27
CA VAL A 29 26.94 -5.68 12.89
C VAL A 29 27.13 -5.21 11.44
N HIS A 30 26.22 -5.59 10.54
CA HIS A 30 26.38 -5.33 9.11
C HIS A 30 25.74 -4.02 8.65
N ASN A 31 24.86 -3.38 9.45
CA ASN A 31 24.13 -2.17 9.06
C ASN A 31 24.44 -0.95 9.92
N LEU A 32 25.51 -0.98 10.71
CA LEU A 32 25.88 0.11 11.62
C LEU A 32 26.15 1.45 10.91
N ALA A 33 26.44 1.42 9.61
CA ALA A 33 26.62 2.63 8.81
C ALA A 33 25.38 3.55 8.79
N PHE A 34 24.18 3.05 9.12
CA PHE A 34 22.98 3.85 9.26
C PHE A 34 22.86 4.57 10.62
N TRP A 35 23.60 4.11 11.65
CA TRP A 35 23.51 4.65 13.02
C TRP A 35 24.59 5.73 13.27
N SER A 36 24.54 6.81 12.48
CA SER A 36 25.38 7.99 12.72
C SER A 36 24.67 8.96 13.68
N ALA A 37 25.42 9.62 14.56
CA ALA A 37 24.89 10.63 15.47
C ALA A 37 24.31 11.85 14.72
N ASP A 38 24.84 12.14 13.53
CA ASP A 38 24.47 13.29 12.69
C ASP A 38 23.47 12.91 11.59
N SER A 39 22.69 11.83 11.76
CA SER A 39 21.69 11.38 10.77
C SER A 39 20.60 12.46 10.59
N PRO A 40 20.30 12.87 9.34
CA PRO A 40 19.19 13.79 9.06
C PRO A 40 17.82 13.11 9.18
N VAL A 41 17.77 11.77 9.15
CA VAL A 41 16.56 10.96 9.36
C VAL A 41 16.57 10.46 10.81
N ARG A 42 15.48 10.67 11.53
CA ARG A 42 15.31 10.12 12.88
C ARG A 42 15.06 8.62 12.80
N ILE A 43 15.99 7.80 13.30
CA ILE A 43 15.79 6.34 13.35
C ILE A 43 15.16 5.97 14.70
N VAL A 44 13.96 5.38 14.64
CA VAL A 44 13.25 4.81 15.78
C VAL A 44 13.67 3.37 15.96
N GLY A 45 14.36 3.06 17.05
CA GLY A 45 14.79 1.70 17.39
C GLY A 45 13.63 0.83 17.82
N VAL A 46 13.58 -0.39 17.31
CA VAL A 46 12.60 -1.42 17.67
C VAL A 46 13.29 -2.63 18.32
N ARG A 47 12.54 -3.64 18.74
CA ARG A 47 13.06 -4.83 19.41
C ARG A 47 13.08 -6.10 18.54
N HIS A 48 12.51 -6.04 17.35
CA HIS A 48 12.46 -7.12 16.37
C HIS A 48 12.29 -6.53 14.97
N GLU A 49 12.93 -7.10 13.95
CA GLU A 49 12.94 -6.56 12.59
C GLU A 49 11.56 -6.56 11.93
N GLN A 50 10.71 -7.52 12.28
CA GLN A 50 9.31 -7.51 11.86
C GLN A 50 8.61 -6.21 12.27
N ALA A 51 8.92 -5.70 13.49
CA ALA A 51 8.36 -4.45 13.96
C ALA A 51 8.89 -3.22 13.18
N CYS A 52 10.11 -3.29 12.58
CA CYS A 52 10.57 -2.24 11.67
C CYS A 52 9.61 -2.07 10.49
N ALA A 53 9.30 -3.18 9.84
CA ALA A 53 8.48 -3.17 8.63
C ALA A 53 7.00 -2.87 8.93
N TYR A 54 6.43 -3.40 10.03
CA TYR A 54 5.07 -3.02 10.46
C TYR A 54 4.95 -1.56 10.89
N ALA A 55 5.97 -1.00 11.56
CA ALA A 55 5.97 0.40 11.93
C ALA A 55 6.05 1.30 10.68
N ALA A 56 6.87 0.92 9.69
CA ALA A 56 6.95 1.60 8.41
C ALA A 56 5.61 1.53 7.63
N ASP A 57 4.96 0.35 7.62
CA ASP A 57 3.63 0.15 7.02
C ASP A 57 2.58 1.03 7.71
N GLY A 58 2.50 0.98 9.05
CA GLY A 58 1.58 1.81 9.82
C GLY A 58 1.81 3.31 9.62
N TYR A 59 3.09 3.75 9.57
CA TYR A 59 3.43 5.14 9.27
C TYR A 59 2.97 5.54 7.87
N ALA A 60 3.21 4.69 6.87
CA ALA A 60 2.82 4.96 5.50
C ALA A 60 1.29 5.08 5.36
N ARG A 61 0.54 4.19 5.99
CA ARG A 61 -0.94 4.23 5.99
C ARG A 61 -1.49 5.47 6.71
N ALA A 62 -0.92 5.82 7.85
CA ALA A 62 -1.39 6.95 8.65
C ALA A 62 -1.08 8.31 8.03
N THR A 63 0.03 8.43 7.28
CA THR A 63 0.52 9.71 6.78
C THR A 63 0.41 9.89 5.26
N GLY A 64 0.20 8.80 4.51
CA GLY A 64 0.29 8.79 3.05
C GLY A 64 1.72 8.94 2.51
N ARG A 65 2.74 8.99 3.40
CA ARG A 65 4.17 9.19 3.08
C ARG A 65 4.89 7.84 2.99
N LEU A 66 6.10 7.84 2.46
CA LEU A 66 6.94 6.64 2.42
C LEU A 66 7.31 6.18 3.85
N GLY A 67 7.05 4.93 4.16
CA GLY A 67 7.57 4.26 5.35
C GLY A 67 8.94 3.64 5.05
N VAL A 68 9.92 3.85 5.93
CA VAL A 68 11.28 3.29 5.75
C VAL A 68 11.61 2.35 6.88
N ALA A 69 12.03 1.12 6.55
CA ALA A 69 12.51 0.11 7.48
C ALA A 69 13.96 -0.26 7.19
N LEU A 70 14.79 -0.33 8.24
CA LEU A 70 16.21 -0.62 8.17
C LEU A 70 16.51 -1.89 8.98
N THR A 71 16.96 -2.97 8.30
CA THR A 71 17.24 -4.24 8.94
C THR A 71 18.68 -4.72 8.67
N THR A 72 19.12 -5.71 9.41
CA THR A 72 20.43 -6.33 9.19
C THR A 72 20.32 -7.55 8.26
N THR A 73 21.48 -8.15 7.96
CA THR A 73 21.69 -9.24 7.02
C THR A 73 20.99 -10.54 7.43
N GLY A 74 20.61 -11.35 6.47
CA GLY A 74 20.15 -12.73 6.67
C GLY A 74 18.88 -12.83 7.50
N PRO A 75 18.96 -13.41 8.72
CA PRO A 75 17.79 -13.52 9.61
C PRO A 75 17.10 -12.18 9.88
N GLY A 76 17.86 -11.08 9.96
CA GLY A 76 17.30 -9.75 10.15
C GLY A 76 16.43 -9.29 8.97
N ALA A 77 16.87 -9.54 7.74
CA ALA A 77 16.04 -9.33 6.56
C ALA A 77 14.84 -10.28 6.54
N ALA A 78 15.07 -11.58 6.77
CA ALA A 78 14.03 -12.60 6.74
C ALA A 78 12.90 -12.35 7.77
N ASN A 79 13.23 -11.84 8.96
CA ASN A 79 12.26 -11.48 9.99
C ASN A 79 11.27 -10.39 9.54
N ALA A 80 11.64 -9.53 8.59
CA ALA A 80 10.76 -8.49 8.07
C ALA A 80 9.82 -8.98 6.96
N LEU A 81 10.00 -10.21 6.43
CA LEU A 81 9.29 -10.72 5.26
C LEU A 81 7.76 -10.74 5.44
N ALA A 82 7.26 -11.16 6.60
CA ALA A 82 5.83 -11.24 6.85
C ALA A 82 5.18 -9.84 6.80
N ALA A 83 5.80 -8.85 7.44
CA ALA A 83 5.30 -7.47 7.42
C ALA A 83 5.43 -6.82 6.03
N PHE A 84 6.48 -7.16 5.27
CA PHE A 84 6.61 -6.74 3.88
C PHE A 84 5.50 -7.34 3.01
N GLY A 85 5.12 -8.59 3.25
CA GLY A 85 3.98 -9.24 2.59
C GLY A 85 2.65 -8.53 2.86
N GLU A 86 2.42 -8.10 4.11
CA GLU A 86 1.23 -7.32 4.48
C GLU A 86 1.21 -5.96 3.77
N ALA A 87 2.33 -5.26 3.73
CA ALA A 87 2.47 -4.02 2.97
C ALA A 87 2.23 -4.24 1.46
N ALA A 88 2.64 -5.40 0.92
CA ALA A 88 2.42 -5.74 -0.49
C ALA A 88 0.94 -5.93 -0.82
N VAL A 89 0.21 -6.68 0.02
CA VAL A 89 -1.23 -6.91 -0.18
C VAL A 89 -2.04 -5.62 -0.03
N SER A 90 -1.67 -4.78 0.93
CA SER A 90 -2.38 -3.52 1.19
C SER A 90 -1.95 -2.36 0.28
N GLY A 91 -0.88 -2.54 -0.51
CA GLY A 91 -0.33 -1.48 -1.36
C GLY A 91 0.31 -0.33 -0.56
N ALA A 92 0.78 -0.57 0.66
CA ALA A 92 1.42 0.45 1.47
C ALA A 92 2.83 0.76 0.93
N PRO A 93 3.19 2.04 0.73
CA PRO A 93 4.49 2.42 0.22
C PRO A 93 5.56 2.27 1.31
N VAL A 94 6.25 1.14 1.30
CA VAL A 94 7.31 0.83 2.25
C VAL A 94 8.62 0.59 1.51
N LEU A 95 9.69 1.23 1.94
CA LEU A 95 11.05 0.93 1.53
C LEU A 95 11.75 0.13 2.63
N LEU A 96 12.03 -1.14 2.35
CA LEU A 96 12.82 -1.99 3.23
C LEU A 96 14.26 -2.05 2.72
N ILE A 97 15.19 -1.48 3.47
CA ILE A 97 16.63 -1.56 3.20
C ILE A 97 17.26 -2.53 4.20
N SER A 98 17.90 -3.58 3.70
CA SER A 98 18.67 -4.49 4.53
C SER A 98 20.14 -4.44 4.14
N SER A 99 21.05 -4.56 5.14
CA SER A 99 22.41 -4.95 4.80
C SER A 99 22.44 -6.37 4.24
N ASP A 100 23.52 -6.71 3.53
CA ASP A 100 23.79 -8.05 3.04
C ASP A 100 25.25 -8.42 3.29
N VAL A 101 25.60 -9.68 3.08
CA VAL A 101 27.00 -10.16 3.21
C VAL A 101 27.89 -9.36 2.26
N SER A 102 29.10 -8.99 2.75
CA SER A 102 30.12 -8.30 1.97
C SER A 102 30.38 -8.97 0.63
N THR A 103 30.51 -8.18 -0.44
CA THR A 103 30.79 -8.66 -1.79
C THR A 103 32.07 -9.47 -1.85
N ALA A 104 33.10 -9.06 -1.09
CA ALA A 104 34.38 -9.75 -1.02
C ALA A 104 34.31 -11.18 -0.40
N LEU A 105 33.24 -11.46 0.35
CA LEU A 105 33.06 -12.78 1.00
C LEU A 105 32.13 -13.70 0.18
N ARG A 106 31.42 -13.21 -0.80
CA ARG A 106 30.54 -14.01 -1.65
C ARG A 106 31.32 -14.92 -2.57
N SER A 107 30.77 -16.11 -2.86
CA SER A 107 31.34 -17.06 -3.82
C SER A 107 30.31 -17.35 -4.93
N PRO A 108 30.76 -17.41 -6.19
CA PRO A 108 29.90 -17.83 -7.31
C PRO A 108 29.50 -19.31 -7.20
N ASP A 109 30.25 -20.10 -6.44
CA ASP A 109 30.01 -21.55 -6.27
C ASP A 109 28.94 -21.84 -5.19
N GLY A 110 28.42 -20.82 -4.53
CA GLY A 110 27.37 -20.92 -3.52
C GLY A 110 27.79 -20.50 -2.13
N PRO A 111 26.92 -20.66 -1.12
CA PRO A 111 27.18 -20.27 0.26
C PRO A 111 28.42 -20.91 0.84
N ARG A 112 29.22 -20.13 1.57
CA ARG A 112 30.48 -20.55 2.18
C ARG A 112 30.41 -20.66 3.70
N GLY A 113 29.23 -20.50 4.30
CA GLY A 113 29.06 -20.52 5.75
C GLY A 113 29.41 -19.17 6.41
N ILE A 114 29.34 -18.07 5.67
CA ILE A 114 29.49 -16.72 6.23
C ILE A 114 28.33 -16.44 7.17
N LEU A 115 28.60 -15.74 8.29
CA LEU A 115 27.59 -15.39 9.26
C LEU A 115 26.40 -14.66 8.56
N HIS A 116 25.19 -15.21 8.74
CA HIS A 116 23.94 -14.69 8.18
C HIS A 116 23.85 -14.74 6.64
N GLU A 117 24.71 -15.52 6.00
CA GLU A 117 24.68 -15.66 4.54
C GLU A 117 23.39 -16.32 4.07
N MET A 118 22.72 -15.67 3.09
CA MET A 118 21.64 -16.24 2.29
C MET A 118 22.11 -16.38 0.84
N ARG A 119 21.65 -17.43 0.15
CA ARG A 119 21.99 -17.63 -1.27
C ARG A 119 21.57 -16.44 -2.12
N ASP A 120 20.35 -15.98 -1.92
CA ASP A 120 19.77 -14.77 -2.52
C ASP A 120 18.79 -14.16 -1.50
N GLN A 121 19.23 -13.05 -0.89
CA GLN A 121 18.44 -12.41 0.17
C GLN A 121 17.25 -11.62 -0.40
N ALA A 122 17.31 -11.19 -1.66
CA ALA A 122 16.22 -10.45 -2.31
C ALA A 122 15.10 -11.38 -2.81
N ALA A 123 15.43 -12.65 -3.15
CA ALA A 123 14.47 -13.58 -3.76
C ALA A 123 13.17 -13.80 -2.94
N PRO A 124 13.20 -13.98 -1.61
CA PRO A 124 11.97 -14.10 -0.81
C PRO A 124 11.02 -12.90 -0.97
N PHE A 125 11.56 -11.69 -1.02
CA PHE A 125 10.79 -10.46 -1.20
C PHE A 125 10.22 -10.35 -2.63
N ALA A 126 11.03 -10.71 -3.63
CA ALA A 126 10.58 -10.76 -5.03
C ALA A 126 9.44 -11.76 -5.24
N SER A 127 9.43 -12.88 -4.49
CA SER A 127 8.37 -13.89 -4.57
C SER A 127 6.99 -13.39 -4.16
N LEU A 128 6.93 -12.26 -3.46
CA LEU A 128 5.68 -11.57 -3.11
C LEU A 128 5.15 -10.65 -4.24
N GLY A 129 5.74 -10.75 -5.44
CA GLY A 129 5.32 -9.96 -6.61
C GLY A 129 5.70 -8.48 -6.52
N ARG A 130 6.70 -8.12 -5.67
CA ARG A 130 7.15 -6.74 -5.48
C ARG A 130 8.61 -6.59 -5.89
N PRO A 131 9.04 -5.38 -6.34
CA PRO A 131 10.43 -5.14 -6.71
C PRO A 131 11.39 -5.43 -5.53
N ALA A 132 12.41 -6.23 -5.80
CA ALA A 132 13.43 -6.57 -4.83
C ALA A 132 14.76 -6.82 -5.55
N ARG A 133 15.84 -6.21 -5.05
CA ARG A 133 17.18 -6.40 -5.59
C ARG A 133 18.26 -6.25 -4.53
N THR A 134 19.44 -6.82 -4.79
CA THR A 134 20.69 -6.53 -4.08
C THR A 134 21.63 -5.77 -5.01
N VAL A 135 22.24 -4.69 -4.52
CA VAL A 135 23.14 -3.83 -5.29
C VAL A 135 24.56 -4.39 -5.32
N ALA A 136 25.34 -4.04 -6.35
CA ALA A 136 26.70 -4.52 -6.56
C ALA A 136 27.78 -3.45 -6.35
N SER A 137 27.42 -2.15 -6.28
CA SER A 137 28.36 -1.04 -6.10
C SER A 137 27.77 0.11 -5.29
N ALA A 138 28.62 1.04 -4.85
CA ALA A 138 28.22 2.22 -4.10
C ALA A 138 27.35 3.18 -4.96
N ASP A 139 27.72 3.39 -6.20
CA ASP A 139 26.96 4.24 -7.13
C ASP A 139 25.58 3.62 -7.43
N GLU A 140 25.52 2.31 -7.61
CA GLU A 140 24.26 1.58 -7.75
C GLU A 140 23.40 1.68 -6.50
N ALA A 141 23.99 1.70 -5.29
CA ALA A 141 23.23 1.75 -4.05
C ALA A 141 22.35 3.02 -3.92
N LEU A 142 22.92 4.18 -4.23
CA LEU A 142 22.16 5.44 -4.17
C LEU A 142 21.10 5.50 -5.28
N ALA A 143 21.46 5.09 -6.51
CA ALA A 143 20.52 5.02 -7.62
C ALA A 143 19.35 4.06 -7.30
N ALA A 144 19.67 2.87 -6.76
CA ALA A 144 18.69 1.87 -6.37
C ALA A 144 17.71 2.36 -5.30
N VAL A 145 18.22 3.07 -4.28
CA VAL A 145 17.36 3.65 -3.23
C VAL A 145 16.49 4.75 -3.80
N SER A 146 17.02 5.63 -4.66
CA SER A 146 16.22 6.67 -5.31
C SER A 146 15.10 6.09 -6.16
N GLU A 147 15.40 5.11 -7.01
CA GLU A 147 14.39 4.40 -7.81
C GLU A 147 13.37 3.67 -6.93
N ALA A 148 13.82 3.05 -5.84
CA ALA A 148 12.94 2.34 -4.93
C ALA A 148 11.93 3.27 -4.24
N VAL A 149 12.33 4.50 -3.90
CA VAL A 149 11.41 5.54 -3.42
C VAL A 149 10.34 5.85 -4.47
N ASP A 150 10.77 6.10 -5.71
CA ASP A 150 9.85 6.41 -6.82
C ASP A 150 8.89 5.24 -7.09
N MET A 151 9.39 4.00 -7.11
CA MET A 151 8.59 2.81 -7.33
C MET A 151 7.59 2.56 -6.19
N ALA A 152 7.99 2.75 -4.93
CA ALA A 152 7.09 2.54 -3.79
C ALA A 152 5.94 3.56 -3.79
N MET A 153 6.22 4.81 -4.17
CA MET A 153 5.26 5.91 -4.16
C MET A 153 4.42 6.00 -5.43
N SER A 154 4.85 5.37 -6.53
CA SER A 154 4.10 5.35 -7.79
C SER A 154 2.96 4.33 -7.76
N ALA A 155 1.85 4.67 -8.39
CA ALA A 155 0.71 3.76 -8.47
C ALA A 155 0.96 2.61 -9.47
N PRO A 156 0.56 1.36 -9.15
CA PRO A 156 0.01 0.92 -7.86
C PRO A 156 1.09 0.89 -6.78
N ARG A 157 0.88 1.66 -5.70
CA ARG A 157 1.83 1.75 -4.57
C ARG A 157 2.10 0.39 -3.95
N GLY A 158 3.22 0.30 -3.25
CA GLY A 158 3.54 -0.90 -2.49
C GLY A 158 5.00 -0.97 -2.08
N PRO A 159 5.40 -2.00 -1.33
CA PRO A 159 6.73 -2.09 -0.80
C PRO A 159 7.78 -2.41 -1.86
N VAL A 160 9.00 -1.95 -1.62
CA VAL A 160 10.20 -2.24 -2.41
C VAL A 160 11.32 -2.67 -1.46
N TYR A 161 12.09 -3.67 -1.85
CA TYR A 161 13.23 -4.17 -1.10
C TYR A 161 14.55 -3.81 -1.79
N VAL A 162 15.53 -3.33 -0.99
CA VAL A 162 16.90 -3.09 -1.45
C VAL A 162 17.89 -3.72 -0.47
N GLY A 163 18.62 -4.73 -0.93
CA GLY A 163 19.75 -5.34 -0.22
C GLY A 163 21.05 -4.61 -0.56
N ILE A 164 21.83 -4.23 0.45
CA ILE A 164 23.08 -3.50 0.25
C ILE A 164 24.21 -4.24 1.01
N PRO A 165 25.20 -4.79 0.31
CA PRO A 165 26.34 -5.43 0.96
C PRO A 165 27.04 -4.53 1.97
N SER A 166 27.49 -5.10 3.08
CA SER A 166 28.03 -4.37 4.22
C SER A 166 29.31 -3.59 3.90
N ASP A 167 30.14 -4.09 3.01
CA ASP A 167 31.32 -3.38 2.51
C ASP A 167 30.92 -2.14 1.69
N ILE A 168 29.87 -2.22 0.88
CA ILE A 168 29.32 -1.09 0.13
C ILE A 168 28.73 -0.07 1.11
N LEU A 169 27.93 -0.48 2.11
CA LEU A 169 27.36 0.43 3.11
C LEU A 169 28.42 1.23 3.87
N ASN A 170 29.55 0.60 4.17
CA ASN A 170 30.66 1.20 4.90
C ASN A 170 31.69 1.88 4.00
N ALA A 171 31.58 1.78 2.67
CA ALA A 171 32.49 2.45 1.75
C ALA A 171 32.44 3.97 1.94
N ALA A 172 33.61 4.61 1.80
CA ALA A 172 33.70 6.08 1.85
C ALA A 172 32.92 6.70 0.69
N TRP A 173 32.08 7.69 0.99
CA TRP A 173 31.32 8.43 -0.02
C TRP A 173 31.87 9.85 -0.17
N LEU A 174 32.42 10.16 -1.35
CA LEU A 174 32.97 11.48 -1.66
C LEU A 174 31.91 12.36 -2.35
N GLN A 175 31.77 13.60 -1.92
CA GLN A 175 30.92 14.58 -2.62
C GLN A 175 31.49 14.85 -4.01
N GLY A 176 30.73 14.51 -5.05
CA GLY A 176 31.14 14.74 -6.44
C GLY A 176 31.06 13.54 -7.36
N GLY A 177 30.48 12.42 -6.91
CA GLY A 177 30.23 11.24 -7.73
C GLY A 177 31.50 10.50 -8.12
N GLY A 178 31.94 9.63 -7.26
CA GLY A 178 32.98 8.67 -7.48
C GLY A 178 33.31 7.94 -6.19
N SER A 179 32.93 6.66 -6.09
CA SER A 179 33.41 5.81 -5.01
C SER A 179 34.87 5.49 -5.26
N ALA A 180 35.69 5.51 -4.19
CA ALA A 180 36.94 4.78 -4.22
C ALA A 180 36.56 3.29 -4.15
N ASP A 181 36.48 2.61 -5.28
CA ASP A 181 36.24 1.18 -5.34
C ASP A 181 37.32 0.41 -4.54
N PRO A 182 36.93 -0.54 -3.68
CA PRO A 182 37.88 -1.51 -3.19
C PRO A 182 38.35 -2.39 -4.37
N PRO A 183 39.64 -2.71 -4.49
CA PRO A 183 40.13 -3.52 -5.58
C PRO A 183 39.64 -4.98 -5.42
N GLY A 184 38.80 -5.42 -6.30
CA GLY A 184 38.49 -6.83 -6.39
C GLY A 184 37.18 -7.23 -7.07
N ASN A 185 37.29 -7.65 -8.32
CA ASN A 185 36.38 -8.53 -9.06
C ASN A 185 34.92 -8.09 -9.25
N SER A 186 34.70 -7.24 -10.24
CA SER A 186 33.45 -7.19 -10.97
C SER A 186 33.22 -8.51 -11.74
N ARG A 187 32.32 -9.35 -11.27
CA ARG A 187 31.72 -10.43 -12.05
C ARG A 187 30.22 -10.22 -12.07
N ASP A 188 29.69 -10.26 -13.27
CA ASP A 188 28.29 -10.06 -13.61
C ASP A 188 27.36 -10.88 -12.70
N VAL A 189 26.70 -10.20 -11.75
CA VAL A 189 25.46 -10.69 -11.15
C VAL A 189 24.35 -10.15 -12.04
N PRO A 190 23.45 -10.99 -12.60
CA PRO A 190 22.35 -10.49 -13.42
C PRO A 190 21.48 -9.57 -12.56
N SER A 191 21.59 -8.26 -12.77
CA SER A 191 20.66 -7.31 -12.20
C SER A 191 19.31 -7.55 -12.86
N SER A 192 18.30 -7.97 -12.09
CA SER A 192 16.93 -7.95 -12.57
C SER A 192 16.60 -6.50 -12.93
N ARG A 193 16.36 -6.26 -14.21
CA ARG A 193 16.05 -4.95 -14.75
C ARG A 193 14.86 -4.36 -14.01
N ALA A 194 15.07 -3.30 -13.22
CA ALA A 194 14.00 -2.53 -12.62
C ALA A 194 13.10 -2.01 -13.74
N THR A 195 11.85 -2.43 -13.73
CA THR A 195 10.82 -1.82 -14.58
C THR A 195 10.62 -0.38 -14.11
N ALA A 196 10.82 0.58 -14.99
CA ALA A 196 10.58 1.99 -14.72
C ALA A 196 9.15 2.19 -14.18
N ALA A 197 9.01 3.04 -13.16
CA ALA A 197 7.71 3.42 -12.65
C ALA A 197 6.88 4.03 -13.80
N HIS A 198 5.81 3.36 -14.19
CA HIS A 198 4.92 3.84 -15.24
C HIS A 198 3.93 4.80 -14.61
N ALA A 199 3.90 6.05 -15.10
CA ALA A 199 2.81 6.96 -14.80
C ALA A 199 1.51 6.35 -15.33
N VAL A 200 0.49 6.24 -14.47
CA VAL A 200 -0.81 5.72 -14.87
C VAL A 200 -1.47 6.76 -15.79
N PRO A 201 -1.81 6.39 -17.04
CA PRO A 201 -2.35 7.35 -17.99
C PRO A 201 -3.75 7.81 -17.58
N ALA A 202 -4.12 9.02 -18.00
CA ALA A 202 -5.51 9.45 -17.99
C ALA A 202 -6.35 8.62 -18.99
N PRO A 203 -7.66 8.44 -18.76
CA PRO A 203 -8.50 7.69 -19.66
C PRO A 203 -8.62 8.38 -21.02
N SER A 204 -8.80 7.60 -22.08
CA SER A 204 -9.13 8.18 -23.38
C SER A 204 -10.58 8.67 -23.41
N ALA A 205 -10.90 9.64 -24.26
CA ALA A 205 -12.26 10.16 -24.41
C ALA A 205 -13.30 9.07 -24.74
N SER A 206 -12.91 8.05 -25.52
CA SER A 206 -13.80 6.91 -25.82
C SER A 206 -14.10 6.04 -24.61
N VAL A 207 -13.12 5.83 -23.73
CA VAL A 207 -13.30 5.10 -22.46
C VAL A 207 -14.19 5.89 -21.51
N THR A 208 -13.97 7.20 -21.38
CA THR A 208 -14.82 8.09 -20.58
C THR A 208 -16.27 8.06 -21.07
N ALA A 209 -16.48 8.15 -22.38
CA ALA A 209 -17.83 8.09 -22.99
C ALA A 209 -18.52 6.74 -22.73
N ALA A 210 -17.80 5.63 -22.83
CA ALA A 210 -18.33 4.29 -22.55
C ALA A 210 -18.73 4.17 -21.06
N LEU A 211 -17.87 4.60 -20.14
CA LEU A 211 -18.20 4.65 -18.70
C LEU A 211 -19.41 5.53 -18.43
N ALA A 212 -19.46 6.73 -19.00
CA ALA A 212 -20.58 7.66 -18.82
C ALA A 212 -21.89 7.04 -19.30
N ALA A 213 -21.89 6.28 -20.40
CA ALA A 213 -23.08 5.58 -20.89
C ALA A 213 -23.53 4.48 -19.91
N GLU A 214 -22.61 3.68 -19.37
CA GLU A 214 -22.91 2.65 -18.36
C GLU A 214 -23.52 3.27 -17.10
N LEU A 215 -22.87 4.29 -16.53
CA LEU A 215 -23.31 4.97 -15.33
C LEU A 215 -24.61 5.74 -15.55
N GLY A 216 -24.73 6.38 -16.71
CA GLY A 216 -25.92 7.16 -17.10
C GLY A 216 -27.19 6.32 -17.18
N SER A 217 -27.10 5.07 -17.62
CA SER A 217 -28.22 4.14 -17.79
C SER A 217 -28.64 3.45 -16.50
N ALA A 218 -27.81 3.43 -15.46
CA ALA A 218 -28.11 2.76 -14.19
C ALA A 218 -29.21 3.52 -13.40
N ARG A 219 -30.11 2.79 -12.79
CA ARG A 219 -31.16 3.32 -11.91
C ARG A 219 -30.81 3.15 -10.43
N ARG A 220 -30.10 2.09 -10.10
CA ARG A 220 -29.64 1.75 -8.74
C ARG A 220 -28.14 1.44 -8.75
N PRO A 221 -27.30 2.43 -9.11
CA PRO A 221 -25.86 2.24 -9.08
C PRO A 221 -25.37 2.13 -7.63
N LEU A 222 -24.34 1.31 -7.40
CA LEU A 222 -23.64 1.17 -6.12
C LEU A 222 -22.15 1.33 -6.35
N ILE A 223 -21.49 2.13 -5.50
CA ILE A 223 -20.05 2.33 -5.54
C ILE A 223 -19.39 1.44 -4.49
N TRP A 224 -18.38 0.68 -4.92
CA TRP A 224 -17.50 -0.12 -4.07
C TRP A 224 -16.13 0.54 -4.03
N SER A 225 -15.84 1.24 -2.93
CA SER A 225 -14.61 2.02 -2.75
C SER A 225 -13.53 1.18 -2.04
N GLY A 226 -12.35 1.10 -2.64
CA GLY A 226 -11.20 0.38 -2.10
C GLY A 226 -10.05 1.27 -1.63
N GLY A 227 -8.95 0.63 -1.23
CA GLY A 227 -7.74 1.29 -0.73
C GLY A 227 -7.07 2.25 -1.72
N GLY A 228 -7.27 2.08 -3.03
CA GLY A 228 -6.77 3.01 -4.04
C GLY A 228 -7.34 4.42 -3.90
N VAL A 229 -8.60 4.54 -3.42
CA VAL A 229 -9.21 5.85 -3.12
C VAL A 229 -8.51 6.52 -1.94
N THR A 230 -8.28 5.77 -0.85
CA THR A 230 -7.55 6.25 0.34
C THR A 230 -6.12 6.66 -0.02
N GLN A 231 -5.44 5.87 -0.86
CA GLN A 231 -4.08 6.16 -1.33
C GLN A 231 -4.00 7.39 -2.22
N SER A 232 -5.10 7.77 -2.89
CA SER A 232 -5.21 9.00 -3.66
C SER A 232 -5.45 10.24 -2.76
N GLY A 233 -5.55 10.04 -1.44
CA GLY A 233 -5.70 11.11 -0.46
C GLY A 233 -6.99 11.91 -0.61
N PRO A 234 -6.98 13.21 -0.22
CA PRO A 234 -8.18 14.05 -0.25
C PRO A 234 -8.83 14.15 -1.64
N GLU A 235 -8.04 14.09 -2.72
CA GLU A 235 -8.57 14.14 -4.09
C GLU A 235 -9.35 12.87 -4.46
N GLY A 236 -8.87 11.69 -4.03
CA GLY A 236 -9.61 10.44 -4.21
C GLY A 236 -10.96 10.47 -3.51
N GLU A 237 -11.01 10.98 -2.27
CA GLU A 237 -12.26 11.16 -1.54
C GLU A 237 -13.18 12.16 -2.22
N ARG A 238 -12.65 13.31 -2.64
CA ARG A 238 -13.40 14.36 -3.34
C ARG A 238 -14.13 13.82 -4.57
N VAL A 239 -13.42 13.10 -5.43
CA VAL A 239 -14.01 12.60 -6.69
C VAL A 239 -15.03 11.50 -6.45
N VAL A 240 -14.79 10.58 -5.49
CA VAL A 240 -15.76 9.54 -5.15
C VAL A 240 -17.01 10.12 -4.53
N ARG A 241 -16.88 11.10 -3.62
CA ARG A 241 -18.00 11.85 -3.04
C ARG A 241 -18.84 12.53 -4.13
N ALA A 242 -18.20 13.26 -5.04
CA ALA A 242 -18.89 13.93 -6.14
C ALA A 242 -19.61 12.94 -7.06
N LEU A 243 -19.00 11.79 -7.36
CA LEU A 243 -19.61 10.75 -8.16
C LEU A 243 -20.82 10.11 -7.46
N ALA A 244 -20.67 9.78 -6.17
CA ALA A 244 -21.75 9.22 -5.36
C ALA A 244 -22.97 10.15 -5.30
N GLN A 245 -22.75 11.45 -5.04
CA GLN A 245 -23.79 12.46 -5.02
C GLN A 245 -24.44 12.65 -6.41
N ARG A 246 -23.63 12.67 -7.47
CA ARG A 246 -24.12 12.79 -8.85
C ARG A 246 -25.05 11.64 -9.23
N LEU A 247 -24.74 10.43 -8.81
CA LEU A 247 -25.47 9.22 -9.14
C LEU A 247 -26.57 8.85 -8.13
N GLY A 248 -26.62 9.50 -6.96
CA GLY A 248 -27.42 9.07 -5.81
C GLY A 248 -27.04 7.66 -5.35
N ALA A 249 -25.78 7.29 -5.50
CA ALA A 249 -25.29 5.94 -5.28
C ALA A 249 -24.81 5.73 -3.84
N PRO A 250 -25.25 4.69 -3.12
CA PRO A 250 -24.64 4.30 -1.87
C PRO A 250 -23.19 3.85 -2.10
N VAL A 251 -22.34 4.08 -1.10
CA VAL A 251 -20.92 3.71 -1.13
C VAL A 251 -20.66 2.66 -0.06
N VAL A 252 -20.22 1.48 -0.48
CA VAL A 252 -19.65 0.47 0.42
C VAL A 252 -18.13 0.52 0.34
N THR A 253 -17.44 0.23 1.44
CA THR A 253 -15.99 0.31 1.50
C THR A 253 -15.35 -1.04 1.81
N THR A 254 -14.17 -1.30 1.24
CA THR A 254 -13.29 -2.36 1.73
C THR A 254 -12.65 -1.95 3.06
N TYR A 255 -11.97 -2.87 3.75
CA TYR A 255 -11.22 -2.52 4.96
C TYR A 255 -10.17 -1.43 4.70
N ALA A 256 -9.45 -1.51 3.56
CA ALA A 256 -8.48 -0.50 3.16
C ALA A 256 -9.11 0.82 2.67
N GLY A 257 -10.38 0.80 2.29
CA GLY A 257 -11.16 1.97 1.88
C GLY A 257 -11.96 2.62 3.03
N ARG A 258 -11.90 2.08 4.25
CA ARG A 258 -12.60 2.67 5.41
C ARG A 258 -12.13 4.10 5.67
N GLY A 259 -13.07 4.94 6.09
CA GLY A 259 -12.85 6.36 6.34
C GLY A 259 -13.09 7.25 5.12
N VAL A 260 -13.16 6.67 3.90
CA VAL A 260 -13.57 7.45 2.71
C VAL A 260 -14.98 7.99 2.91
N MET A 261 -15.13 9.30 2.79
CA MET A 261 -16.40 10.02 2.99
C MET A 261 -17.03 9.81 4.38
N ALA A 262 -16.24 9.59 5.43
CA ALA A 262 -16.77 9.35 6.77
C ALA A 262 -17.84 10.39 7.17
N GLY A 263 -18.96 9.91 7.71
CA GLY A 263 -20.10 10.74 8.10
C GLY A 263 -21.00 11.23 6.95
N ASP A 264 -20.70 10.89 5.69
CA ASP A 264 -21.60 11.19 4.55
C ASP A 264 -22.77 10.19 4.54
N PRO A 265 -24.03 10.66 4.38
CA PRO A 265 -25.22 9.79 4.42
C PRO A 265 -25.28 8.75 3.30
N LEU A 266 -24.47 8.88 2.25
CA LEU A 266 -24.37 7.88 1.19
C LEU A 266 -23.43 6.72 1.54
N VAL A 267 -22.59 6.83 2.59
CA VAL A 267 -21.69 5.76 2.99
C VAL A 267 -22.40 4.76 3.87
N ILE A 268 -22.29 3.50 3.48
CA ILE A 268 -22.73 2.36 4.31
C ILE A 268 -21.57 1.99 5.22
N GLU A 269 -21.54 2.57 6.42
CA GLU A 269 -20.48 2.38 7.42
C GLU A 269 -20.54 1.00 8.12
N THR A 270 -20.76 -0.05 7.34
CA THR A 270 -20.99 -1.42 7.82
C THR A 270 -20.26 -2.40 6.90
N SER A 271 -19.90 -3.55 7.42
CA SER A 271 -19.22 -4.58 6.64
C SER A 271 -20.07 -5.04 5.44
N THR A 272 -19.43 -5.23 4.29
CA THR A 272 -20.07 -5.82 3.10
C THR A 272 -20.55 -7.26 3.32
N HIS A 273 -20.10 -7.91 4.41
CA HIS A 273 -20.48 -9.25 4.78
C HIS A 273 -21.79 -9.35 5.57
N GLU A 274 -22.31 -8.21 6.03
CA GLU A 274 -23.60 -8.20 6.73
C GLU A 274 -24.73 -8.51 5.76
N PRO A 275 -25.69 -9.38 6.13
CA PRO A 275 -26.76 -9.82 5.23
C PRO A 275 -27.56 -8.67 4.62
N GLU A 276 -27.80 -7.61 5.37
CA GLU A 276 -28.51 -6.44 4.93
C GLU A 276 -27.73 -5.66 3.85
N VAL A 277 -26.41 -5.57 4.01
CA VAL A 277 -25.51 -4.91 3.05
C VAL A 277 -25.34 -5.78 1.80
N GLU A 278 -25.20 -7.10 1.97
CA GLU A 278 -25.13 -8.02 0.84
C GLU A 278 -26.43 -7.99 0.00
N SER A 279 -27.59 -7.89 0.65
CA SER A 279 -28.88 -7.69 -0.04
C SER A 279 -28.88 -6.37 -0.83
N LEU A 280 -28.42 -5.28 -0.23
CA LEU A 280 -28.32 -3.98 -0.93
C LEU A 280 -27.41 -4.08 -2.16
N ILE A 281 -26.27 -4.76 -2.03
CA ILE A 281 -25.33 -4.98 -3.16
C ILE A 281 -26.03 -5.77 -4.27
N GLY A 282 -26.75 -6.84 -3.92
CA GLY A 282 -27.49 -7.66 -4.87
C GLY A 282 -28.65 -6.93 -5.57
N ASP A 283 -29.25 -5.94 -4.89
CA ASP A 283 -30.36 -5.13 -5.43
C ASP A 283 -29.89 -4.03 -6.39
N ALA A 284 -28.61 -3.71 -6.43
CA ALA A 284 -28.05 -2.76 -7.37
C ALA A 284 -28.16 -3.25 -8.81
N ASP A 285 -28.33 -2.35 -9.79
CA ASP A 285 -28.34 -2.69 -11.21
C ASP A 285 -27.00 -2.43 -11.91
N LEU A 286 -26.08 -1.74 -11.19
CA LEU A 286 -24.71 -1.51 -11.63
C LEU A 286 -23.78 -1.45 -10.42
N LEU A 287 -22.74 -2.28 -10.41
CA LEU A 287 -21.63 -2.19 -9.47
C LEU A 287 -20.48 -1.37 -10.07
N ILE A 288 -20.07 -0.33 -9.38
CA ILE A 288 -18.96 0.56 -9.78
C ILE A 288 -17.83 0.35 -8.77
N VAL A 289 -16.80 -0.39 -9.14
CA VAL A 289 -15.64 -0.64 -8.28
C VAL A 289 -14.58 0.43 -8.53
N VAL A 290 -14.14 1.11 -7.48
CA VAL A 290 -13.17 2.22 -7.56
C VAL A 290 -12.00 1.93 -6.64
N GLY A 291 -10.80 1.77 -7.21
CA GLY A 291 -9.55 1.61 -6.46
C GLY A 291 -9.52 0.39 -5.54
N SER A 292 -10.19 -0.70 -5.92
CA SER A 292 -10.21 -1.96 -5.16
C SER A 292 -9.66 -3.11 -5.97
N GLY A 293 -8.87 -4.00 -5.34
CA GLY A 293 -8.48 -5.28 -5.93
C GLY A 293 -9.63 -6.28 -6.07
N PHE A 294 -10.76 -6.01 -5.44
CA PHE A 294 -11.98 -6.83 -5.46
C PHE A 294 -11.70 -8.30 -5.14
N ASP A 295 -11.06 -8.53 -4.01
CA ASP A 295 -10.48 -9.78 -3.59
C ASP A 295 -11.48 -10.81 -3.04
N ALA A 296 -10.96 -12.02 -2.79
CA ALA A 296 -11.73 -13.15 -2.28
C ALA A 296 -12.35 -12.89 -0.91
N MET A 297 -11.63 -12.17 -0.01
CA MET A 297 -12.10 -11.92 1.35
C MET A 297 -13.35 -11.04 1.34
N HIS A 298 -13.31 -9.91 0.63
CA HIS A 298 -14.43 -8.98 0.57
C HIS A 298 -15.64 -9.50 -0.20
N THR A 299 -15.44 -10.48 -1.09
CA THR A 299 -16.48 -11.07 -1.94
C THR A 299 -16.95 -12.46 -1.48
N LYS A 300 -16.61 -12.89 -0.24
CA LYS A 300 -16.90 -14.24 0.28
C LYS A 300 -16.38 -15.34 -0.65
N ASN A 301 -15.12 -15.22 -1.11
CA ASN A 301 -14.53 -16.08 -2.13
C ASN A 301 -15.38 -16.10 -3.42
N TRP A 302 -15.79 -14.92 -3.88
CA TRP A 302 -16.62 -14.67 -5.08
C TRP A 302 -17.99 -15.36 -5.04
N LYS A 303 -18.49 -15.70 -3.85
CA LYS A 303 -19.82 -16.29 -3.63
C LYS A 303 -20.89 -15.24 -3.31
N MET A 304 -20.49 -13.99 -3.10
CA MET A 304 -21.41 -12.89 -2.86
C MET A 304 -22.31 -12.69 -4.09
N SER A 305 -23.59 -12.42 -3.86
CA SER A 305 -24.51 -12.03 -4.94
C SER A 305 -24.14 -10.64 -5.43
N LEU A 306 -23.72 -10.53 -6.68
CA LEU A 306 -23.27 -9.30 -7.31
C LEU A 306 -24.23 -8.90 -8.45
N PRO A 307 -24.37 -7.58 -8.74
CA PRO A 307 -25.09 -7.12 -9.91
C PRO A 307 -24.58 -7.74 -11.19
N GLY A 308 -25.48 -7.95 -12.15
CA GLY A 308 -25.13 -8.47 -13.47
C GLY A 308 -24.22 -7.56 -14.27
N ARG A 309 -24.38 -6.21 -14.07
CA ARG A 309 -23.54 -5.20 -14.72
C ARG A 309 -22.47 -4.67 -13.75
N ARG A 310 -21.22 -4.66 -14.20
CA ARG A 310 -20.06 -4.34 -13.35
C ARG A 310 -19.03 -3.55 -14.14
N VAL A 311 -18.64 -2.42 -13.60
CA VAL A 311 -17.53 -1.61 -14.12
C VAL A 311 -16.47 -1.42 -13.05
N ALA A 312 -15.20 -1.32 -13.45
CA ALA A 312 -14.12 -1.07 -12.52
C ALA A 312 -13.21 0.04 -13.03
N ILE A 313 -12.79 0.91 -12.10
CA ILE A 313 -11.79 1.95 -12.29
C ILE A 313 -10.65 1.62 -11.32
N SER A 314 -9.50 1.20 -11.85
CA SER A 314 -8.35 0.75 -11.05
C SER A 314 -7.05 1.19 -11.69
N MET A 315 -6.03 1.40 -10.86
CA MET A 315 -4.67 1.71 -11.32
C MET A 315 -3.82 0.44 -11.58
N GLY A 316 -4.40 -0.76 -11.43
CA GLY A 316 -3.74 -2.04 -11.66
C GLY A 316 -4.52 -2.93 -12.62
N GLU A 317 -3.81 -3.72 -13.41
CA GLU A 317 -4.41 -4.61 -14.42
C GLU A 317 -5.02 -5.90 -13.83
N GLU A 318 -4.74 -6.20 -12.56
CA GLU A 318 -5.05 -7.51 -11.95
C GLU A 318 -6.40 -7.57 -11.25
N ILE A 319 -7.18 -6.49 -11.34
CA ILE A 319 -8.46 -6.41 -10.63
C ILE A 319 -9.42 -7.54 -11.05
N GLY A 320 -9.80 -8.33 -10.06
CA GLY A 320 -10.91 -9.25 -10.19
C GLY A 320 -10.87 -10.19 -11.41
N ARG A 321 -9.71 -10.77 -11.73
CA ARG A 321 -9.57 -11.72 -12.87
C ARG A 321 -10.56 -12.87 -12.83
N THR A 322 -11.14 -13.14 -11.65
CA THR A 322 -12.04 -14.27 -11.41
C THR A 322 -13.50 -13.97 -11.79
N ILE A 323 -13.85 -12.69 -11.97
CA ILE A 323 -15.19 -12.25 -12.37
C ILE A 323 -15.14 -11.49 -13.71
N GLY A 324 -16.26 -11.52 -14.45
CA GLY A 324 -16.38 -10.73 -15.68
C GLY A 324 -16.67 -9.27 -15.37
N TRP A 325 -16.07 -8.36 -16.14
CA TRP A 325 -16.34 -6.91 -16.14
C TRP A 325 -16.95 -6.52 -17.47
N ASP A 326 -18.00 -5.68 -17.45
CA ASP A 326 -18.53 -5.09 -18.69
C ASP A 326 -17.57 -4.01 -19.19
N LEU A 327 -16.92 -3.30 -18.25
CA LEU A 327 -15.87 -2.33 -18.56
C LEU A 327 -14.83 -2.30 -17.44
N LEU A 328 -13.58 -2.53 -17.79
CA LEU A 328 -12.43 -2.37 -16.90
C LEU A 328 -11.55 -1.24 -17.40
N VAL A 329 -11.38 -0.20 -16.56
CA VAL A 329 -10.57 0.98 -16.88
C VAL A 329 -9.31 0.96 -16.05
N SER A 330 -8.17 0.69 -16.70
CA SER A 330 -6.83 0.81 -16.10
C SER A 330 -6.30 2.21 -16.36
N ALA A 331 -6.64 3.14 -15.46
CA ALA A 331 -6.26 4.54 -15.55
C ALA A 331 -6.23 5.20 -14.16
N ASP A 332 -5.68 6.42 -14.09
CA ASP A 332 -5.74 7.22 -12.86
C ASP A 332 -7.19 7.47 -12.44
N LEU A 333 -7.52 7.10 -11.21
CA LEU A 333 -8.91 7.15 -10.74
C LEU A 333 -9.44 8.58 -10.59
N VAL A 334 -8.58 9.53 -10.15
CA VAL A 334 -8.99 10.93 -9.97
C VAL A 334 -9.28 11.54 -11.33
N ALA A 335 -8.34 11.43 -12.28
CA ALA A 335 -8.52 11.93 -13.64
C ALA A 335 -9.71 11.28 -14.36
N THR A 336 -9.94 9.97 -14.13
CA THR A 336 -11.05 9.23 -14.73
C THR A 336 -12.38 9.76 -14.21
N ILE A 337 -12.54 9.91 -12.89
CA ILE A 337 -13.79 10.35 -12.30
C ILE A 337 -14.06 11.84 -12.60
N ASP A 338 -13.03 12.71 -12.60
CA ASP A 338 -13.20 14.10 -13.01
C ASP A 338 -13.72 14.21 -14.45
N SER A 339 -13.13 13.48 -15.40
CA SER A 339 -13.63 13.43 -16.78
C SER A 339 -15.05 12.88 -16.89
N LEU A 340 -15.42 11.91 -16.05
CA LEU A 340 -16.81 11.41 -15.98
C LEU A 340 -17.77 12.46 -15.47
N LEU A 341 -17.41 13.23 -14.44
CA LEU A 341 -18.24 14.27 -13.85
C LEU A 341 -18.52 15.42 -14.84
N GLU A 342 -17.61 15.68 -15.78
CA GLU A 342 -17.80 16.61 -16.88
C GLU A 342 -18.80 16.09 -17.93
N THR A 343 -18.87 14.76 -18.10
CA THR A 343 -19.70 14.12 -19.13
C THR A 343 -21.09 13.75 -18.63
N LEU A 344 -21.25 13.41 -17.34
CA LEU A 344 -22.52 13.04 -16.74
C LEU A 344 -23.44 14.27 -16.57
N PRO A 345 -24.79 14.09 -16.62
CA PRO A 345 -25.74 15.16 -16.31
C PRO A 345 -25.40 15.87 -14.99
N ALA A 346 -25.49 17.19 -14.96
CA ALA A 346 -25.07 17.99 -13.81
C ALA A 346 -25.98 17.83 -12.58
N ASP A 347 -27.25 17.53 -12.77
CA ASP A 347 -28.22 17.41 -11.69
C ASP A 347 -27.98 16.09 -10.89
N PRO A 348 -27.86 16.17 -9.55
CA PRO A 348 -27.72 15.00 -8.71
C PRO A 348 -29.01 14.17 -8.70
N ARG A 349 -28.87 12.86 -8.65
CA ARG A 349 -30.00 11.94 -8.50
C ARG A 349 -30.35 11.74 -7.02
N ALA A 350 -31.60 11.44 -6.74
CA ALA A 350 -32.01 11.05 -5.40
C ALA A 350 -31.35 9.74 -4.98
N PRO A 351 -30.90 9.62 -3.72
CA PRO A 351 -30.41 8.36 -3.17
C PRO A 351 -31.47 7.26 -3.24
N TRP A 352 -31.05 6.04 -3.60
CA TRP A 352 -31.97 4.90 -3.70
C TRP A 352 -31.87 3.91 -2.53
N ALA A 353 -30.75 3.97 -1.77
CA ALA A 353 -30.51 3.08 -0.64
C ALA A 353 -31.32 3.50 0.59
N PRO A 354 -31.73 2.54 1.45
CA PRO A 354 -32.33 2.85 2.75
C PRO A 354 -31.35 3.62 3.64
N THR A 355 -31.83 4.63 4.35
CA THR A 355 -31.01 5.42 5.29
C THR A 355 -30.85 4.76 6.65
N ASP A 356 -31.66 3.76 6.97
CA ASP A 356 -31.71 3.05 8.26
C ASP A 356 -30.90 1.74 8.29
N LEU A 357 -30.08 1.50 7.29
CA LEU A 357 -29.39 0.22 7.13
C LEU A 357 -28.43 -0.07 8.29
N ARG A 358 -27.70 0.95 8.74
CA ARG A 358 -26.76 0.84 9.87
C ARG A 358 -27.50 0.48 11.17
N GLU A 359 -28.62 1.16 11.45
CA GLU A 359 -29.44 0.89 12.62
C GLU A 359 -30.02 -0.53 12.59
N ARG A 360 -30.45 -1.02 11.44
CA ARG A 360 -30.97 -2.38 11.27
C ARG A 360 -29.91 -3.43 11.54
N VAL A 361 -28.70 -3.27 10.96
CA VAL A 361 -27.56 -4.18 11.24
C VAL A 361 -27.23 -4.15 12.72
N ARG A 362 -27.10 -2.96 13.31
CA ARG A 362 -26.78 -2.81 14.71
C ARG A 362 -27.83 -3.47 15.62
N ALA A 363 -29.09 -3.24 15.36
CA ALA A 363 -30.20 -3.85 16.14
C ALA A 363 -30.16 -5.40 16.06
N ARG A 364 -29.86 -5.95 14.90
CA ARG A 364 -29.70 -7.39 14.75
C ARG A 364 -28.51 -7.94 15.51
N LEU A 365 -27.35 -7.27 15.44
CA LEU A 365 -26.14 -7.68 16.14
C LEU A 365 -26.31 -7.56 17.66
N GLN A 366 -27.04 -6.55 18.15
CA GLN A 366 -27.36 -6.38 19.55
C GLN A 366 -28.35 -7.43 20.09
N ALA A 367 -29.22 -7.94 19.23
CA ALA A 367 -30.17 -8.99 19.59
C ALA A 367 -29.57 -10.40 19.64
N ASP A 368 -28.40 -10.64 19.05
CA ASP A 368 -27.70 -11.92 19.10
C ASP A 368 -26.74 -11.97 20.28
N GLU A 369 -26.95 -12.89 21.21
CA GLU A 369 -26.14 -13.08 22.43
C GLU A 369 -24.64 -13.27 22.17
N ARG A 370 -24.25 -13.72 20.95
CA ARG A 370 -22.86 -13.92 20.55
C ARG A 370 -22.16 -12.62 20.17
N THR A 371 -22.91 -11.64 19.65
CA THR A 371 -22.37 -10.37 19.14
C THR A 371 -22.67 -9.18 20.02
N ALA A 372 -23.72 -9.23 20.84
CA ALA A 372 -24.10 -8.16 21.77
C ALA A 372 -22.95 -7.68 22.66
N PRO A 373 -22.12 -8.56 23.28
CA PRO A 373 -20.99 -8.09 24.10
C PRO A 373 -19.95 -7.27 23.31
N ALA A 374 -19.75 -7.57 22.02
CA ALA A 374 -18.84 -6.81 21.17
C ALA A 374 -19.42 -5.42 20.83
N ILE A 375 -20.73 -5.34 20.61
CA ILE A 375 -21.42 -4.06 20.40
C ILE A 375 -21.36 -3.20 21.65
N ASP A 376 -21.62 -3.78 22.83
CA ASP A 376 -21.53 -3.08 24.13
C ASP A 376 -20.10 -2.56 24.37
N PHE A 377 -19.08 -3.33 24.00
CA PHE A 377 -17.69 -2.91 24.08
C PHE A 377 -17.40 -1.72 23.16
N VAL A 378 -17.86 -1.76 21.90
CA VAL A 378 -17.69 -0.65 20.95
C VAL A 378 -18.36 0.62 21.48
N ASP A 379 -19.57 0.50 22.04
CA ASP A 379 -20.28 1.63 22.66
C ASP A 379 -19.54 2.23 23.85
N ALA A 380 -18.96 1.39 24.68
CA ALA A 380 -18.14 1.85 25.79
C ALA A 380 -16.88 2.60 25.33
N VAL A 381 -16.29 2.15 24.19
CA VAL A 381 -15.12 2.79 23.59
C VAL A 381 -15.48 4.14 22.92
N ASP A 382 -16.65 4.26 22.30
CA ASP A 382 -17.14 5.52 21.71
C ASP A 382 -17.34 6.63 22.74
N THR A 383 -17.43 6.28 24.04
CA THR A 383 -17.50 7.27 25.12
C THR A 383 -16.14 7.83 25.56
N TRP A 384 -15.04 7.37 24.97
CA TRP A 384 -13.69 7.86 25.30
C TRP A 384 -13.45 9.28 24.79
N PRO A 385 -12.56 10.06 25.46
CA PRO A 385 -12.43 11.48 25.19
C PRO A 385 -11.98 11.77 23.76
N GLU A 386 -12.49 12.86 23.22
CA GLU A 386 -12.43 13.35 21.82
C GLU A 386 -11.03 13.47 21.18
N HIS A 387 -9.95 13.11 21.86
CA HIS A 387 -8.57 13.34 21.38
C HIS A 387 -7.70 12.09 21.32
N GLY A 388 -8.30 10.91 21.32
CA GLY A 388 -7.57 9.62 21.24
C GLY A 388 -7.74 8.91 19.91
N ALA A 389 -6.67 8.32 19.37
CA ALA A 389 -6.76 7.36 18.28
C ALA A 389 -6.95 5.95 18.87
N ILE A 390 -7.98 5.24 18.41
CA ILE A 390 -8.18 3.83 18.75
C ILE A 390 -7.60 3.00 17.62
N VAL A 391 -6.61 2.17 17.94
CA VAL A 391 -6.02 1.22 17.02
C VAL A 391 -6.49 -0.18 17.37
N THR A 392 -7.15 -0.85 16.44
CA THR A 392 -7.68 -2.20 16.65
C THR A 392 -7.02 -3.20 15.71
N ASP A 393 -6.92 -4.44 16.16
CA ASP A 393 -6.61 -5.57 15.29
C ASP A 393 -7.88 -6.06 14.58
N MET A 394 -7.75 -6.42 13.30
CA MET A 394 -8.86 -6.93 12.48
C MET A 394 -9.26 -8.37 12.80
N CYS A 395 -8.64 -9.04 13.75
CA CYS A 395 -8.98 -10.40 14.19
C CYS A 395 -10.27 -10.50 14.99
N ILE A 396 -10.97 -9.40 15.27
CA ILE A 396 -12.32 -9.44 15.81
C ILE A 396 -13.23 -9.94 14.67
N ARG A 397 -13.79 -11.12 14.87
CA ARG A 397 -14.78 -11.66 13.94
C ARG A 397 -15.88 -10.62 13.72
N ALA A 398 -16.00 -10.21 12.48
CA ALA A 398 -17.20 -9.52 12.02
C ALA A 398 -18.42 -10.44 12.11
#